data_9690183449a16cdd9e4d972ea53cfdf9
#
_entry.id   9690183449a16cdd9e4d972ea53cfdf9
#
_cell.length_a   1.000
_cell.length_b   1.000
_cell.length_c   1.000
_cell.angle_alpha   90.00
_cell.angle_beta   90.00
_cell.angle_gamma   90.00
#
_symmetry.space_group_name_H-M   'P 1'
#
loop_
_entity.id
_entity.type
_entity.pdbx_description
1 polymer ?
#
loop_
_entity_poly.entity_id
_entity_poly.type
_entity_poly.pdbx_seq_one_letter_code
_entity_poly.pdbx_strand_id
1 'polypeptide(L)'
;MLFRSIETMARIPVEVDYASEFRYRNPVILPDSLFVFITQSGETADTVAAQRMVREHGARILTITNVVGSMTTRIADAVLYTRAGPEIGVASTKAFTTQLVVLYLLSLHLARLHGTLKADAIRQRLTELAELPHKMELILERAKSIEDIARALFRAEDFLFLARGIHFPIALEGALKLKELSYIHAEGYPAGEMKHGPNALIDEELPVVFLSAYDPDSPDSVQRYEKVLNNVREVASREGIIVSIGLEQDHDLRSCSQHYFAVPPANEFLLPILEVIPLQLLAYHVEIGRAHV
;
A
#
# COMPACT_ATOMS: atom_id res chain seq x y z
N MET A 1 -3.79 5.28 2.89
CA MET A 1 -2.66 4.41 3.28
C MET A 1 -1.64 5.18 4.08
N LEU A 2 -0.82 5.97 3.51
CA LEU A 2 0.09 6.85 4.24
C LEU A 2 -0.63 8.01 4.98
N PHE A 3 -1.96 8.09 4.87
CA PHE A 3 -2.77 8.92 5.77
C PHE A 3 -2.57 8.53 7.23
N ARG A 4 -2.40 7.24 7.54
CA ARG A 4 -2.01 6.80 8.88
C ARG A 4 -0.63 7.33 9.29
N SER A 5 0.28 7.55 8.32
CA SER A 5 1.55 8.22 8.58
C SER A 5 1.34 9.68 8.99
N ILE A 6 0.40 10.40 8.36
CA ILE A 6 0.05 11.77 8.77
C ILE A 6 -0.52 11.77 10.19
N GLU A 7 -1.47 10.88 10.50
CA GLU A 7 -2.04 10.78 11.84
C GLU A 7 -0.98 10.44 12.89
N THR A 8 -0.08 9.49 12.58
CA THR A 8 0.95 9.05 13.53
C THR A 8 2.04 10.10 13.70
N MET A 9 2.58 10.65 12.60
CA MET A 9 3.72 11.57 12.65
C MET A 9 3.32 13.02 12.92
N ALA A 10 2.25 13.51 12.28
CA ALA A 10 1.82 14.90 12.42
C ALA A 10 0.69 15.11 13.43
N ARG A 11 0.05 14.03 13.93
CA ARG A 11 -1.06 14.08 14.88
C ARG A 11 -2.27 14.89 14.37
N ILE A 12 -2.49 14.82 13.05
CA ILE A 12 -3.62 15.44 12.37
C ILE A 12 -4.61 14.32 11.99
N PRO A 13 -5.91 14.42 12.35
CA PRO A 13 -6.90 13.44 11.93
C PRO A 13 -7.06 13.45 10.41
N VAL A 14 -7.23 12.27 9.82
CA VAL A 14 -7.35 12.11 8.36
C VAL A 14 -8.50 11.17 8.02
N GLU A 15 -9.39 11.63 7.14
CA GLU A 15 -10.40 10.80 6.49
C GLU A 15 -9.97 10.43 5.08
N VAL A 16 -10.39 9.26 4.61
CA VAL A 16 -10.11 8.75 3.26
C VAL A 16 -11.42 8.34 2.60
N ASP A 17 -11.63 8.81 1.37
CA ASP A 17 -12.80 8.46 0.59
C ASP A 17 -12.46 8.28 -0.89
N TYR A 18 -13.30 7.56 -1.61
CA TYR A 18 -13.24 7.50 -3.07
C TYR A 18 -13.93 8.73 -3.66
N ALA A 19 -13.31 9.37 -4.64
CA ALA A 19 -13.87 10.57 -5.28
C ALA A 19 -15.25 10.29 -5.91
N SER A 20 -15.48 9.07 -6.43
CA SER A 20 -16.77 8.62 -6.94
C SER A 20 -17.86 8.64 -5.88
N GLU A 21 -17.57 8.16 -4.66
CA GLU A 21 -18.54 8.12 -3.57
C GLU A 21 -18.69 9.50 -2.92
N PHE A 22 -17.55 10.19 -2.71
CA PHE A 22 -17.52 11.52 -2.10
C PHE A 22 -18.48 12.51 -2.81
N ARG A 23 -18.50 12.55 -4.15
CA ARG A 23 -19.31 13.49 -4.91
C ARG A 23 -20.83 13.24 -4.78
N TYR A 24 -21.26 12.03 -4.45
CA TYR A 24 -22.69 11.68 -4.39
C TYR A 24 -23.26 11.57 -2.98
N ARG A 25 -22.43 11.41 -1.95
CA ARG A 25 -22.89 11.26 -0.57
C ARG A 25 -23.25 12.57 0.14
N ASN A 26 -23.17 13.73 -0.55
CA ASN A 26 -23.37 15.05 0.03
C ASN A 26 -22.50 15.28 1.29
N PRO A 27 -21.16 15.28 1.14
CA PRO A 27 -20.23 15.30 2.27
C PRO A 27 -20.29 16.61 3.05
N VAL A 28 -20.01 16.54 4.34
CA VAL A 28 -19.78 17.74 5.15
C VAL A 28 -18.38 18.27 4.83
N ILE A 29 -18.32 19.44 4.21
CA ILE A 29 -17.05 20.10 3.85
C ILE A 29 -16.81 21.25 4.84
N LEU A 30 -15.76 21.07 5.69
CA LEU A 30 -15.38 22.11 6.65
C LEU A 30 -14.39 23.08 5.98
N PRO A 31 -14.60 24.41 6.07
CA PRO A 31 -13.74 25.41 5.40
C PRO A 31 -12.27 25.34 5.82
N ASP A 32 -11.99 24.94 7.06
CA ASP A 32 -10.62 24.83 7.61
C ASP A 32 -9.93 23.50 7.30
N SER A 33 -10.57 22.62 6.52
CA SER A 33 -9.97 21.34 6.11
C SER A 33 -9.09 21.49 4.89
N LEU A 34 -8.01 20.71 4.85
CA LEU A 34 -7.21 20.50 3.66
C LEU A 34 -7.68 19.24 2.93
N PHE A 35 -8.14 19.38 1.71
CA PHE A 35 -8.51 18.25 0.84
C PHE A 35 -7.31 17.86 -0.04
N VAL A 36 -6.85 16.62 0.09
CA VAL A 36 -5.74 16.08 -0.70
C VAL A 36 -6.30 15.14 -1.77
N PHE A 37 -6.23 15.53 -3.03
CA PHE A 37 -6.64 14.72 -4.17
C PHE A 37 -5.43 13.97 -4.73
N ILE A 38 -5.52 12.65 -4.82
CA ILE A 38 -4.46 11.78 -5.34
C ILE A 38 -4.96 11.16 -6.63
N THR A 39 -4.20 11.36 -7.70
CA THR A 39 -4.54 10.86 -9.04
C THR A 39 -3.27 10.64 -9.85
N GLN A 40 -3.29 9.70 -10.79
CA GLN A 40 -2.16 9.48 -11.69
C GLN A 40 -2.20 10.47 -12.87
N SER A 41 -3.32 10.49 -13.62
CA SER A 41 -3.50 11.30 -14.83
C SER A 41 -3.93 12.74 -14.54
N GLY A 42 -4.64 12.95 -13.44
CA GLY A 42 -5.28 14.23 -13.13
C GLY A 42 -6.49 14.58 -13.99
N GLU A 43 -7.03 13.61 -14.74
CA GLU A 43 -8.14 13.81 -15.69
C GLU A 43 -9.39 12.99 -15.33
N THR A 44 -9.35 12.17 -14.26
CA THR A 44 -10.48 11.32 -13.87
C THR A 44 -11.69 12.17 -13.52
N ALA A 45 -12.81 11.93 -14.21
CA ALA A 45 -14.02 12.75 -14.14
C ALA A 45 -14.55 12.93 -12.71
N ASP A 46 -14.61 11.84 -11.93
CA ASP A 46 -15.09 11.89 -10.55
C ASP A 46 -14.14 12.68 -9.63
N THR A 47 -12.84 12.53 -9.81
CA THR A 47 -11.84 13.29 -9.04
C THR A 47 -11.94 14.79 -9.34
N VAL A 48 -12.08 15.16 -10.62
CA VAL A 48 -12.27 16.56 -11.04
C VAL A 48 -13.57 17.13 -10.50
N ALA A 49 -14.67 16.37 -10.53
CA ALA A 49 -15.97 16.80 -10.02
C ALA A 49 -15.96 16.97 -8.49
N ALA A 50 -15.38 16.03 -7.76
CA ALA A 50 -15.21 16.14 -6.30
C ALA A 50 -14.35 17.36 -5.93
N GLN A 51 -13.30 17.63 -6.69
CA GLN A 51 -12.43 18.78 -6.49
C GLN A 51 -13.15 20.11 -6.71
N ARG A 52 -13.99 20.21 -7.74
CA ARG A 52 -14.83 21.40 -7.99
C ARG A 52 -15.82 21.64 -6.85
N MET A 53 -16.47 20.57 -6.37
CA MET A 53 -17.38 20.65 -5.22
C MET A 53 -16.66 21.20 -3.97
N VAL A 54 -15.47 20.71 -3.65
CA VAL A 54 -14.66 21.21 -2.53
C VAL A 54 -14.32 22.70 -2.73
N ARG A 55 -13.96 23.11 -3.95
CA ARG A 55 -13.64 24.48 -4.31
C ARG A 55 -14.82 25.43 -4.09
N GLU A 56 -16.02 25.03 -4.50
CA GLU A 56 -17.27 25.79 -4.33
C GLU A 56 -17.59 26.02 -2.85
N HIS A 57 -17.20 25.11 -1.96
CA HIS A 57 -17.35 25.25 -0.51
C HIS A 57 -16.21 26.03 0.17
N GLY A 58 -15.23 26.52 -0.60
CA GLY A 58 -14.16 27.39 -0.10
C GLY A 58 -13.04 26.69 0.67
N ALA A 59 -13.00 25.34 0.71
CA ALA A 59 -11.93 24.61 1.37
C ALA A 59 -10.65 24.58 0.52
N ARG A 60 -9.50 24.33 1.17
CA ARG A 60 -8.18 24.27 0.54
C ARG A 60 -7.93 22.94 -0.15
N ILE A 61 -7.30 22.99 -1.33
CA ILE A 61 -7.07 21.84 -2.21
C ILE A 61 -5.59 21.68 -2.48
N LEU A 62 -5.06 20.51 -2.10
CA LEU A 62 -3.75 20.02 -2.53
C LEU A 62 -3.96 18.86 -3.51
N THR A 63 -3.29 18.89 -4.66
CA THR A 63 -3.32 17.77 -5.62
C THR A 63 -1.96 17.07 -5.67
N ILE A 64 -1.97 15.74 -5.59
CA ILE A 64 -0.83 14.88 -5.85
C ILE A 64 -1.09 14.17 -7.18
N THR A 65 -0.27 14.46 -8.20
CA THR A 65 -0.47 13.92 -9.56
C THR A 65 0.85 13.70 -10.28
N ASN A 66 0.82 12.83 -11.31
CA ASN A 66 2.01 12.60 -12.14
C ASN A 66 2.07 13.51 -13.37
N VAL A 67 0.91 13.97 -13.86
CA VAL A 67 0.81 14.72 -15.13
C VAL A 67 0.77 16.23 -14.86
N VAL A 68 1.76 16.92 -15.44
CA VAL A 68 1.84 18.39 -15.37
C VAL A 68 0.76 19.04 -16.22
N GLY A 69 0.09 20.07 -15.67
CA GLY A 69 -0.91 20.83 -16.39
C GLY A 69 -2.28 20.14 -16.57
N SER A 70 -2.48 19.00 -15.89
CA SER A 70 -3.74 18.27 -15.89
C SER A 70 -4.90 19.10 -15.28
N MET A 71 -6.14 18.66 -15.51
CA MET A 71 -7.36 19.32 -15.06
C MET A 71 -7.34 19.58 -13.54
N THR A 72 -6.97 18.58 -12.76
CA THR A 72 -6.89 18.67 -11.30
C THR A 72 -5.86 19.70 -10.82
N THR A 73 -4.77 19.90 -11.56
CA THR A 73 -3.74 20.89 -11.19
C THR A 73 -4.20 22.33 -11.37
N ARG A 74 -5.14 22.57 -12.30
CA ARG A 74 -5.70 23.91 -12.57
C ARG A 74 -6.72 24.35 -11.52
N ILE A 75 -7.30 23.39 -10.81
CA ILE A 75 -8.31 23.64 -9.76
C ILE A 75 -7.63 23.80 -8.38
N ALA A 76 -6.49 23.12 -8.15
CA ALA A 76 -5.82 23.06 -6.86
C ALA A 76 -5.19 24.40 -6.44
N ASP A 77 -5.11 24.63 -5.11
CA ASP A 77 -4.34 25.72 -4.51
C ASP A 77 -2.84 25.43 -4.51
N ALA A 78 -2.49 24.12 -4.39
CA ALA A 78 -1.10 23.64 -4.46
C ALA A 78 -1.03 22.27 -5.13
N VAL A 79 0.12 21.96 -5.74
CA VAL A 79 0.34 20.70 -6.46
C VAL A 79 1.68 20.09 -6.07
N LEU A 80 1.66 18.79 -5.80
CA LEU A 80 2.84 17.94 -5.65
C LEU A 80 2.90 16.96 -6.83
N TYR A 81 3.99 16.98 -7.60
CA TYR A 81 4.19 16.08 -8.72
C TYR A 81 5.00 14.85 -8.30
N THR A 82 4.51 13.65 -8.64
CA THR A 82 5.20 12.39 -8.34
C THR A 82 6.43 12.14 -9.19
N ARG A 83 6.52 12.75 -10.37
CA ARG A 83 7.67 12.63 -11.28
C ARG A 83 8.01 11.19 -11.68
N ALA A 84 7.02 10.30 -11.71
CA ALA A 84 7.20 8.89 -12.07
C ALA A 84 7.50 8.64 -13.55
N GLY A 85 7.44 9.68 -14.40
CA GLY A 85 7.48 9.52 -15.84
C GLY A 85 6.18 8.91 -16.39
N PRO A 86 6.11 8.57 -17.70
CA PRO A 86 4.91 7.99 -18.29
C PRO A 86 4.61 6.62 -17.68
N GLU A 87 3.39 6.40 -17.21
CA GLU A 87 2.86 5.08 -16.83
C GLU A 87 2.27 4.46 -18.09
N ILE A 88 2.84 3.34 -18.55
CA ILE A 88 2.46 2.72 -19.84
C ILE A 88 1.51 1.55 -19.59
N GLY A 89 1.71 0.81 -18.49
CA GLY A 89 0.84 -0.31 -18.12
C GLY A 89 -0.55 0.14 -17.70
N VAL A 90 -1.55 -0.72 -17.91
CA VAL A 90 -2.92 -0.48 -17.44
C VAL A 90 -2.94 -0.47 -15.91
N ALA A 91 -2.30 -1.45 -15.28
CA ALA A 91 -2.14 -1.51 -13.84
C ALA A 91 -1.02 -0.55 -13.39
N SER A 92 -1.35 0.41 -12.53
CA SER A 92 -0.38 1.37 -12.00
C SER A 92 0.66 0.68 -11.12
N THR A 93 1.95 0.95 -11.35
CA THR A 93 3.06 0.42 -10.56
C THR A 93 3.92 1.55 -9.98
N LYS A 94 4.81 2.11 -10.78
CA LYS A 94 5.72 3.19 -10.35
C LYS A 94 4.99 4.46 -9.94
N ALA A 95 3.85 4.79 -10.58
CA ALA A 95 3.06 5.94 -10.19
C ALA A 95 2.49 5.76 -8.76
N PHE A 96 2.00 4.58 -8.43
CA PHE A 96 1.57 4.26 -7.07
C PHE A 96 2.72 4.36 -6.07
N THR A 97 3.86 3.74 -6.35
CA THR A 97 5.06 3.77 -5.49
C THR A 97 5.52 5.20 -5.22
N THR A 98 5.57 6.05 -6.26
CA THR A 98 5.95 7.45 -6.10
C THR A 98 4.90 8.29 -5.36
N GLN A 99 3.60 7.97 -5.46
CA GLN A 99 2.57 8.57 -4.61
C GLN A 99 2.81 8.26 -3.13
N LEU A 100 3.22 7.03 -2.80
CA LEU A 100 3.58 6.66 -1.42
C LEU A 100 4.74 7.50 -0.90
N VAL A 101 5.78 7.72 -1.72
CA VAL A 101 6.93 8.57 -1.37
C VAL A 101 6.49 10.02 -1.13
N VAL A 102 5.67 10.59 -2.02
CA VAL A 102 5.16 11.97 -1.87
C VAL A 102 4.33 12.12 -0.60
N LEU A 103 3.48 11.15 -0.28
CA LEU A 103 2.68 11.15 0.95
C LEU A 103 3.55 11.02 2.20
N TYR A 104 4.62 10.23 2.16
CA TYR A 104 5.59 10.16 3.24
C TYR A 104 6.29 11.52 3.48
N LEU A 105 6.75 12.16 2.41
CA LEU A 105 7.35 13.50 2.47
C LEU A 105 6.36 14.56 2.99
N LEU A 106 5.10 14.50 2.55
CA LEU A 106 4.02 15.36 3.06
C LEU A 106 3.81 15.14 4.56
N SER A 107 3.82 13.88 5.02
CA SER A 107 3.67 13.54 6.44
C SER A 107 4.79 14.12 7.28
N LEU A 108 6.04 14.04 6.82
CA LEU A 108 7.21 14.65 7.47
C LEU A 108 7.11 16.18 7.50
N HIS A 109 6.66 16.78 6.39
CA HIS A 109 6.47 18.23 6.31
C HIS A 109 5.41 18.73 7.30
N LEU A 110 4.26 18.05 7.37
CA LEU A 110 3.20 18.37 8.31
C LEU A 110 3.65 18.16 9.76
N ALA A 111 4.37 17.08 10.05
CA ALA A 111 4.94 16.82 11.37
C ALA A 111 5.92 17.92 11.81
N ARG A 112 6.72 18.45 10.88
CA ARG A 112 7.58 19.62 11.12
C ARG A 112 6.78 20.87 11.45
N LEU A 113 5.73 21.16 10.67
CA LEU A 113 4.88 22.35 10.88
C LEU A 113 4.16 22.29 12.22
N HIS A 114 3.67 21.11 12.61
CA HIS A 114 2.99 20.90 13.89
C HIS A 114 3.97 20.73 15.07
N GLY A 115 5.28 20.68 14.84
CA GLY A 115 6.28 20.52 15.88
C GLY A 115 6.28 19.15 16.56
N THR A 116 5.65 18.14 15.97
CA THR A 116 5.56 16.78 16.52
C THR A 116 6.86 15.98 16.33
N LEU A 117 7.64 16.30 15.29
CA LEU A 117 8.96 15.75 15.06
C LEU A 117 10.05 16.82 15.09
N LYS A 118 11.15 16.52 15.78
CA LYS A 118 12.34 17.37 15.82
C LYS A 118 13.12 17.30 14.52
N ALA A 119 13.92 18.34 14.22
CA ALA A 119 14.69 18.44 13.00
C ALA A 119 15.65 17.25 12.77
N ASP A 120 16.25 16.72 13.84
CA ASP A 120 17.18 15.57 13.74
C ASP A 120 16.43 14.29 13.33
N ALA A 121 15.26 14.04 13.92
CA ALA A 121 14.41 12.90 13.53
C ALA A 121 13.95 13.00 12.06
N ILE A 122 13.64 14.20 11.60
CA ILE A 122 13.27 14.40 10.19
C ILE A 122 14.48 14.15 9.29
N ARG A 123 15.68 14.64 9.63
CA ARG A 123 16.90 14.36 8.86
C ARG A 123 17.20 12.87 8.77
N GLN A 124 17.10 12.15 9.89
CA GLN A 124 17.27 10.70 9.90
C GLN A 124 16.30 10.02 8.95
N ARG A 125 15.00 10.33 9.02
CA ARG A 125 13.97 9.76 8.14
C ARG A 125 14.18 10.08 6.66
N LEU A 126 14.73 11.25 6.34
CA LEU A 126 15.08 11.60 4.97
C LEU A 126 16.33 10.83 4.48
N THR A 127 17.30 10.55 5.37
CA THR A 127 18.43 9.67 5.05
C THR A 127 17.95 8.24 4.77
N GLU A 128 17.08 7.69 5.60
CA GLU A 128 16.47 6.37 5.40
C GLU A 128 15.68 6.30 4.07
N LEU A 129 14.94 7.37 3.73
CA LEU A 129 14.26 7.47 2.44
C LEU A 129 15.24 7.47 1.26
N ALA A 130 16.41 8.12 1.40
CA ALA A 130 17.42 8.15 0.35
C ALA A 130 18.06 6.78 0.07
N GLU A 131 18.00 5.83 1.03
CA GLU A 131 18.45 4.44 0.86
C GLU A 131 17.40 3.57 0.13
N LEU A 132 16.16 4.04 0.03
CA LEU A 132 15.05 3.26 -0.50
C LEU A 132 15.29 2.69 -1.91
N PRO A 133 15.86 3.45 -2.89
CA PRO A 133 16.13 2.92 -4.22
C PRO A 133 17.03 1.69 -4.19
N HIS A 134 18.08 1.69 -3.38
CA HIS A 134 18.96 0.53 -3.24
C HIS A 134 18.22 -0.69 -2.64
N LYS A 135 17.37 -0.47 -1.62
CA LYS A 135 16.53 -1.55 -1.05
C LYS A 135 15.55 -2.11 -2.07
N MET A 136 15.01 -1.26 -2.96
CA MET A 136 14.15 -1.70 -4.07
C MET A 136 14.93 -2.53 -5.09
N GLU A 137 16.17 -2.16 -5.43
CA GLU A 137 17.04 -2.94 -6.31
C GLU A 137 17.27 -4.34 -5.75
N LEU A 138 17.56 -4.49 -4.46
CA LEU A 138 17.72 -5.80 -3.80
C LEU A 138 16.46 -6.69 -3.91
N ILE A 139 15.26 -6.11 -3.89
CA ILE A 139 14.02 -6.84 -4.12
C ILE A 139 13.93 -7.31 -5.57
N LEU A 140 14.25 -6.42 -6.54
CA LEU A 140 14.20 -6.74 -7.97
C LEU A 140 15.23 -7.81 -8.36
N GLU A 141 16.42 -7.82 -7.75
CA GLU A 141 17.42 -8.89 -7.94
C GLU A 141 16.89 -10.27 -7.52
N ARG A 142 15.93 -10.31 -6.59
CA ARG A 142 15.27 -11.52 -6.11
C ARG A 142 13.96 -11.86 -6.85
N ALA A 143 13.63 -11.14 -7.92
CA ALA A 143 12.37 -11.31 -8.66
C ALA A 143 12.11 -12.75 -9.12
N LYS A 144 13.17 -13.52 -9.37
CA LYS A 144 13.06 -14.94 -9.72
C LYS A 144 12.33 -15.79 -8.68
N SER A 145 12.52 -15.50 -7.39
CA SER A 145 11.81 -16.24 -6.33
C SER A 145 10.30 -15.93 -6.32
N ILE A 146 9.90 -14.70 -6.71
CA ILE A 146 8.47 -14.36 -6.90
C ILE A 146 7.89 -15.06 -8.12
N GLU A 147 8.65 -15.17 -9.21
CA GLU A 147 8.22 -15.94 -10.38
C GLU A 147 7.96 -17.41 -10.01
N ASP A 148 8.83 -18.02 -9.19
CA ASP A 148 8.66 -19.39 -8.75
C ASP A 148 7.41 -19.56 -7.86
N ILE A 149 7.13 -18.59 -6.97
CA ILE A 149 5.89 -18.56 -6.19
C ILE A 149 4.67 -18.43 -7.13
N ALA A 150 4.71 -17.51 -8.08
CA ALA A 150 3.63 -17.31 -9.04
C ALA A 150 3.36 -18.57 -9.86
N ARG A 151 4.41 -19.31 -10.28
CA ARG A 151 4.27 -20.59 -10.99
C ARG A 151 3.60 -21.68 -10.16
N ALA A 152 3.76 -21.64 -8.86
CA ALA A 152 3.08 -22.59 -7.97
C ALA A 152 1.58 -22.27 -7.82
N LEU A 153 1.21 -20.97 -7.94
CA LEU A 153 -0.10 -20.47 -7.53
C LEU A 153 -0.98 -19.96 -8.67
N PHE A 154 -0.49 -19.84 -9.91
CA PHE A 154 -1.24 -19.21 -11.02
C PHE A 154 -2.56 -19.90 -11.39
N ARG A 155 -2.79 -21.12 -10.93
CA ARG A 155 -4.03 -21.89 -11.16
C ARG A 155 -5.08 -21.66 -10.07
N ALA A 156 -4.73 -21.03 -8.96
CA ALA A 156 -5.70 -20.71 -7.92
C ALA A 156 -6.78 -19.78 -8.48
N GLU A 157 -8.02 -19.98 -8.05
CA GLU A 157 -9.18 -19.19 -8.51
C GLU A 157 -9.42 -17.98 -7.62
N ASP A 158 -9.01 -18.07 -6.37
CA ASP A 158 -9.17 -17.02 -5.35
C ASP A 158 -7.85 -16.74 -4.63
N PHE A 159 -7.69 -15.52 -4.12
CA PHE A 159 -6.59 -15.12 -3.24
C PHE A 159 -7.09 -14.21 -2.12
N LEU A 160 -6.55 -14.42 -0.92
CA LEU A 160 -6.77 -13.52 0.21
C LEU A 160 -5.47 -12.81 0.58
N PHE A 161 -5.51 -11.47 0.71
CA PHE A 161 -4.39 -10.65 1.12
C PHE A 161 -4.64 -10.07 2.51
N LEU A 162 -3.81 -10.41 3.47
CA LEU A 162 -4.00 -10.05 4.87
C LEU A 162 -2.85 -9.21 5.42
N ALA A 163 -3.20 -8.14 6.12
CA ALA A 163 -2.24 -7.30 6.84
C ALA A 163 -2.89 -6.53 7.98
N ARG A 164 -2.06 -5.88 8.79
CA ARG A 164 -2.49 -4.98 9.87
C ARG A 164 -1.89 -3.59 9.74
N GLY A 165 -2.54 -2.60 10.34
CA GLY A 165 -2.02 -1.25 10.46
C GLY A 165 -1.74 -0.59 9.11
N ILE A 166 -0.54 -0.05 8.92
CA ILE A 166 -0.15 0.66 7.70
C ILE A 166 0.05 -0.27 6.49
N HIS A 167 0.22 -1.57 6.73
CA HIS A 167 0.39 -2.60 5.69
C HIS A 167 -0.95 -3.03 5.07
N PHE A 168 -2.08 -2.89 5.80
CA PHE A 168 -3.38 -3.32 5.28
C PHE A 168 -3.76 -2.69 3.93
N PRO A 169 -3.59 -1.38 3.72
CA PRO A 169 -3.85 -0.81 2.40
C PRO A 169 -2.92 -1.31 1.29
N ILE A 170 -1.72 -1.85 1.62
CA ILE A 170 -0.87 -2.52 0.63
C ILE A 170 -1.45 -3.90 0.28
N ALA A 171 -2.05 -4.60 1.24
CA ALA A 171 -2.79 -5.82 0.95
C ALA A 171 -3.97 -5.56 -0.02
N LEU A 172 -4.70 -4.46 0.15
CA LEU A 172 -5.74 -4.02 -0.80
C LEU A 172 -5.17 -3.77 -2.19
N GLU A 173 -4.02 -3.10 -2.29
CA GLU A 173 -3.34 -2.83 -3.56
C GLU A 173 -2.86 -4.11 -4.23
N GLY A 174 -2.29 -5.06 -3.46
CA GLY A 174 -1.89 -6.37 -3.97
C GLY A 174 -3.05 -7.15 -4.55
N ALA A 175 -4.17 -7.20 -3.83
CA ALA A 175 -5.41 -7.81 -4.32
C ALA A 175 -5.94 -7.11 -5.58
N LEU A 176 -5.88 -5.79 -5.63
CA LEU A 176 -6.28 -5.01 -6.80
C LEU A 176 -5.40 -5.35 -8.01
N LYS A 177 -4.08 -5.36 -7.86
CA LYS A 177 -3.15 -5.68 -8.95
C LYS A 177 -3.38 -7.09 -9.49
N LEU A 178 -3.60 -8.06 -8.61
CA LEU A 178 -3.88 -9.43 -9.04
C LEU A 178 -5.19 -9.50 -9.85
N LYS A 179 -6.27 -8.87 -9.38
CA LYS A 179 -7.55 -8.79 -10.12
C LYS A 179 -7.41 -8.14 -11.48
N GLU A 180 -6.73 -7.00 -11.53
CA GLU A 180 -6.60 -6.21 -12.77
C GLU A 180 -5.84 -6.96 -13.87
N LEU A 181 -4.81 -7.72 -13.50
CA LEU A 181 -3.93 -8.39 -14.47
C LEU A 181 -4.38 -9.81 -14.78
N SER A 182 -4.69 -10.62 -13.78
CA SER A 182 -4.92 -12.06 -13.96
C SER A 182 -6.39 -12.47 -14.01
N TYR A 183 -7.32 -11.54 -13.75
CA TYR A 183 -8.78 -11.79 -13.60
C TYR A 183 -9.13 -12.81 -12.51
N ILE A 184 -8.19 -13.12 -11.60
CA ILE A 184 -8.44 -13.94 -10.41
C ILE A 184 -9.22 -13.10 -9.41
N HIS A 185 -10.21 -13.69 -8.74
CA HIS A 185 -10.84 -13.05 -7.60
C HIS A 185 -9.81 -12.91 -6.46
N ALA A 186 -9.58 -11.72 -6.00
CA ALA A 186 -8.64 -11.44 -4.92
C ALA A 186 -9.19 -10.38 -3.97
N GLU A 187 -9.11 -10.62 -2.68
CA GLU A 187 -9.63 -9.72 -1.66
C GLU A 187 -8.54 -9.34 -0.66
N GLY A 188 -8.47 -8.04 -0.34
CA GLY A 188 -7.62 -7.54 0.74
C GLY A 188 -8.46 -7.35 2.01
N TYR A 189 -8.02 -7.90 3.14
CA TYR A 189 -8.77 -7.84 4.40
C TYR A 189 -7.88 -7.48 5.59
N PRO A 190 -8.40 -6.74 6.59
CA PRO A 190 -7.64 -6.52 7.82
C PRO A 190 -7.46 -7.86 8.55
N ALA A 191 -6.22 -8.29 8.78
CA ALA A 191 -5.95 -9.58 9.42
C ALA A 191 -6.61 -9.72 10.82
N GLY A 192 -6.91 -8.58 11.47
CA GLY A 192 -7.66 -8.56 12.75
C GLY A 192 -9.10 -9.01 12.62
N GLU A 193 -9.69 -8.79 11.44
CA GLU A 193 -11.10 -9.10 11.15
C GLU A 193 -11.29 -10.47 10.47
N MET A 194 -10.21 -11.24 10.31
CA MET A 194 -10.23 -12.53 9.63
C MET A 194 -11.29 -13.50 10.21
N LYS A 195 -11.54 -13.43 11.52
CA LYS A 195 -12.54 -14.28 12.21
C LYS A 195 -13.99 -13.92 11.90
N HIS A 196 -14.24 -12.75 11.30
CA HIS A 196 -15.56 -12.24 11.00
C HIS A 196 -16.00 -12.50 9.55
N GLY A 197 -15.59 -13.62 8.99
CA GLY A 197 -15.96 -14.06 7.63
C GLY A 197 -14.85 -14.80 6.90
N PRO A 198 -13.72 -14.16 6.57
CA PRO A 198 -12.67 -14.74 5.73
C PRO A 198 -12.15 -16.12 6.16
N ASN A 199 -12.13 -16.42 7.47
CA ASN A 199 -11.74 -17.73 7.99
C ASN A 199 -12.60 -18.89 7.47
N ALA A 200 -13.82 -18.63 7.04
CA ALA A 200 -14.69 -19.65 6.50
C ALA A 200 -14.33 -20.07 5.06
N LEU A 201 -13.52 -19.25 4.38
CA LEU A 201 -13.06 -19.49 3.01
C LEU A 201 -11.73 -20.23 2.96
N ILE A 202 -11.02 -20.35 4.11
CA ILE A 202 -9.67 -20.92 4.15
C ILE A 202 -9.76 -22.44 4.06
N ASP A 203 -9.13 -22.97 3.04
CA ASP A 203 -8.95 -24.38 2.74
C ASP A 203 -7.54 -24.62 2.13
N GLU A 204 -7.27 -25.84 1.69
CA GLU A 204 -5.99 -26.27 1.10
C GLU A 204 -5.73 -25.72 -0.32
N GLU A 205 -6.70 -25.06 -0.95
CA GLU A 205 -6.60 -24.51 -2.29
C GLU A 205 -6.46 -22.98 -2.31
N LEU A 206 -6.80 -22.30 -1.19
CA LEU A 206 -6.80 -20.84 -1.09
C LEU A 206 -5.42 -20.29 -0.68
N PRO A 207 -4.69 -19.58 -1.58
CA PRO A 207 -3.51 -18.83 -1.19
C PRO A 207 -3.85 -17.61 -0.33
N VAL A 208 -3.22 -17.51 0.84
CA VAL A 208 -3.34 -16.39 1.75
C VAL A 208 -2.00 -15.65 1.82
N VAL A 209 -1.98 -14.45 1.28
CA VAL A 209 -0.79 -13.58 1.24
C VAL A 209 -0.75 -12.68 2.46
N PHE A 210 0.27 -12.83 3.30
CA PHE A 210 0.49 -12.01 4.48
C PHE A 210 1.58 -10.96 4.25
N LEU A 211 1.29 -9.70 4.57
CA LEU A 211 2.27 -8.63 4.69
C LEU A 211 2.67 -8.51 6.16
N SER A 212 3.88 -8.91 6.46
CA SER A 212 4.34 -9.16 7.82
C SER A 212 5.70 -8.54 8.13
N ALA A 213 6.23 -7.68 7.24
CA ALA A 213 7.46 -6.95 7.56
C ALA A 213 7.22 -5.99 8.73
N TYR A 214 8.24 -5.79 9.56
CA TYR A 214 8.15 -4.94 10.72
C TYR A 214 9.46 -4.17 10.95
N ASP A 215 9.37 -3.11 11.73
CA ASP A 215 10.50 -2.32 12.18
C ASP A 215 10.88 -2.82 13.59
N PRO A 216 12.03 -3.50 13.77
CA PRO A 216 12.43 -4.04 15.06
C PRO A 216 12.72 -2.97 16.12
N ASP A 217 13.01 -1.75 15.70
CA ASP A 217 13.27 -0.61 16.58
C ASP A 217 11.97 0.10 17.04
N SER A 218 10.82 -0.31 16.48
CA SER A 218 9.50 0.23 16.84
C SER A 218 8.68 -0.79 17.64
N PRO A 219 8.45 -0.56 18.97
CA PRO A 219 7.65 -1.48 19.79
C PRO A 219 6.23 -1.72 19.25
N ASP A 220 5.60 -0.68 18.68
CA ASP A 220 4.26 -0.79 18.11
C ASP A 220 4.28 -1.64 16.83
N SER A 221 5.35 -1.57 16.03
CA SER A 221 5.56 -2.39 14.85
C SER A 221 5.75 -3.86 15.23
N VAL A 222 6.59 -4.14 16.22
CA VAL A 222 6.82 -5.48 16.77
C VAL A 222 5.51 -6.08 17.31
N GLN A 223 4.78 -5.34 18.14
CA GLN A 223 3.50 -5.81 18.69
C GLN A 223 2.49 -6.14 17.56
N ARG A 224 2.46 -5.34 16.52
CA ARG A 224 1.58 -5.56 15.37
C ARG A 224 1.99 -6.80 14.59
N TYR A 225 3.30 -7.02 14.37
CA TYR A 225 3.85 -8.21 13.76
C TYR A 225 3.45 -9.48 14.54
N GLU A 226 3.59 -9.51 15.87
CA GLU A 226 3.17 -10.65 16.70
C GLU A 226 1.70 -11.01 16.48
N LYS A 227 0.83 -10.01 16.30
CA LYS A 227 -0.60 -10.24 15.99
C LYS A 227 -0.80 -10.82 14.59
N VAL A 228 0.02 -10.40 13.61
CA VAL A 228 -0.01 -10.98 12.26
C VAL A 228 0.48 -12.43 12.30
N LEU A 229 1.59 -12.71 13.00
CA LEU A 229 2.13 -14.07 13.15
C LEU A 229 1.09 -15.04 13.77
N ASN A 230 0.30 -14.56 14.74
CA ASN A 230 -0.81 -15.36 15.29
C ASN A 230 -1.89 -15.64 14.24
N ASN A 231 -2.20 -14.68 13.35
CA ASN A 231 -3.12 -14.92 12.24
C ASN A 231 -2.55 -15.93 11.22
N VAL A 232 -1.24 -15.86 10.92
CA VAL A 232 -0.56 -16.84 10.06
C VAL A 232 -0.71 -18.24 10.64
N ARG A 233 -0.44 -18.43 11.93
CA ARG A 233 -0.60 -19.73 12.62
C ARG A 233 -2.04 -20.24 12.59
N GLU A 234 -3.01 -19.34 12.64
CA GLU A 234 -4.42 -19.69 12.55
C GLU A 234 -4.80 -20.20 11.14
N VAL A 235 -4.29 -19.55 10.08
CA VAL A 235 -4.44 -20.03 8.70
C VAL A 235 -3.73 -21.37 8.50
N ALA A 236 -2.51 -21.53 9.04
CA ALA A 236 -1.78 -22.79 9.00
C ALA A 236 -2.56 -23.95 9.63
N SER A 237 -3.27 -23.69 10.74
CA SER A 237 -4.10 -24.73 11.40
C SER A 237 -5.33 -25.15 10.59
N ARG A 238 -5.66 -24.42 9.51
CA ARG A 238 -6.74 -24.69 8.57
C ARG A 238 -6.25 -25.20 7.21
N GLU A 239 -4.97 -25.55 7.14
CA GLU A 239 -4.32 -26.07 5.92
C GLU A 239 -4.27 -25.09 4.73
N GLY A 240 -4.52 -23.79 4.95
CA GLY A 240 -4.42 -22.76 3.92
C GLY A 240 -3.00 -22.58 3.39
N ILE A 241 -2.87 -22.25 2.11
CA ILE A 241 -1.56 -21.98 1.46
C ILE A 241 -1.05 -20.62 1.91
N ILE A 242 0.00 -20.59 2.72
CA ILE A 242 0.56 -19.35 3.26
C ILE A 242 1.68 -18.82 2.39
N VAL A 243 1.51 -17.60 1.89
CA VAL A 243 2.51 -16.80 1.21
C VAL A 243 2.86 -15.61 2.10
N SER A 244 4.09 -15.52 2.59
CA SER A 244 4.47 -14.42 3.47
C SER A 244 5.51 -13.50 2.84
N ILE A 245 5.30 -12.18 3.00
CA ILE A 245 6.28 -11.15 2.73
C ILE A 245 6.74 -10.61 4.09
N GLY A 246 8.01 -10.82 4.43
CA GLY A 246 8.57 -10.49 5.73
C GLY A 246 10.06 -10.17 5.66
N LEU A 247 10.70 -9.98 6.81
CA LEU A 247 12.13 -9.70 6.88
C LEU A 247 12.98 -10.96 6.63
N GLU A 248 14.19 -10.78 6.08
CA GLU A 248 15.09 -11.90 5.75
C GLU A 248 15.41 -12.79 6.95
N GLN A 249 15.54 -12.20 8.13
CA GLN A 249 15.95 -12.89 9.37
C GLN A 249 14.74 -13.42 10.18
N ASP A 250 13.54 -13.34 9.64
CA ASP A 250 12.33 -13.80 10.34
C ASP A 250 12.13 -15.31 10.16
N HIS A 251 12.76 -16.08 11.06
CA HIS A 251 12.68 -17.53 11.06
C HIS A 251 11.31 -18.05 11.48
N ASP A 252 10.61 -17.36 12.38
CA ASP A 252 9.31 -17.79 12.90
C ASP A 252 8.24 -17.72 11.81
N LEU A 253 8.15 -16.60 11.10
CA LEU A 253 7.22 -16.43 10.00
C LEU A 253 7.56 -17.38 8.85
N ARG A 254 8.85 -17.50 8.51
CA ARG A 254 9.31 -18.41 7.44
C ARG A 254 8.93 -19.87 7.72
N SER A 255 9.03 -20.31 8.97
CA SER A 255 8.71 -21.69 9.36
C SER A 255 7.22 -22.03 9.24
N CYS A 256 6.36 -21.02 9.26
CA CYS A 256 4.91 -21.15 9.12
C CYS A 256 4.42 -20.96 7.68
N SER A 257 5.31 -20.66 6.72
CA SER A 257 4.94 -20.27 5.36
C SER A 257 5.39 -21.31 4.33
N GLN A 258 4.49 -21.72 3.44
CA GLN A 258 4.84 -22.55 2.29
C GLN A 258 5.66 -21.77 1.26
N HIS A 259 5.35 -20.48 1.11
CA HIS A 259 6.05 -19.55 0.24
C HIS A 259 6.48 -18.31 1.02
N TYR A 260 7.71 -17.91 0.85
CA TYR A 260 8.27 -16.78 1.59
C TYR A 260 9.08 -15.86 0.67
N PHE A 261 8.79 -14.57 0.74
CA PHE A 261 9.60 -13.55 0.09
C PHE A 261 10.17 -12.56 1.11
N ALA A 262 11.49 -12.39 1.08
CA ALA A 262 12.18 -11.49 2.00
C ALA A 262 12.29 -10.07 1.42
N VAL A 263 11.92 -9.08 2.23
CA VAL A 263 12.19 -7.65 1.96
C VAL A 263 13.28 -7.13 2.90
N PRO A 264 14.10 -6.16 2.46
CA PRO A 264 15.09 -5.52 3.31
C PRO A 264 14.46 -4.80 4.50
N PRO A 265 15.15 -4.73 5.65
CA PRO A 265 14.67 -3.97 6.81
C PRO A 265 14.60 -2.47 6.47
N ALA A 266 13.60 -1.80 7.01
CA ALA A 266 13.40 -0.37 6.87
C ALA A 266 12.56 0.15 8.04
N ASN A 267 12.56 1.49 8.21
CA ASN A 267 11.60 2.15 9.09
C ASN A 267 10.17 1.75 8.72
N GLU A 268 9.31 1.56 9.71
CA GLU A 268 7.93 1.10 9.55
C GLU A 268 7.16 1.83 8.44
N PHE A 269 7.34 3.15 8.31
CA PHE A 269 6.61 3.94 7.31
C PHE A 269 7.14 3.80 5.88
N LEU A 270 8.31 3.19 5.70
CA LEU A 270 8.90 2.87 4.39
C LEU A 270 8.64 1.42 3.97
N LEU A 271 8.37 0.51 4.91
CA LEU A 271 8.06 -0.89 4.61
C LEU A 271 6.92 -1.07 3.60
N PRO A 272 5.80 -0.31 3.66
CA PRO A 272 4.74 -0.38 2.64
C PRO A 272 5.23 -0.17 1.20
N ILE A 273 6.26 0.67 1.01
CA ILE A 273 6.84 0.93 -0.32
C ILE A 273 7.66 -0.27 -0.80
N LEU A 274 8.31 -0.98 0.12
CA LEU A 274 9.07 -2.19 -0.20
C LEU A 274 8.16 -3.40 -0.42
N GLU A 275 7.11 -3.54 0.37
CA GLU A 275 6.17 -4.66 0.31
C GLU A 275 5.28 -4.66 -0.95
N VAL A 276 5.00 -3.49 -1.53
CA VAL A 276 4.18 -3.43 -2.75
C VAL A 276 4.89 -3.99 -3.97
N ILE A 277 6.23 -3.93 -4.02
CA ILE A 277 7.00 -4.40 -5.18
C ILE A 277 6.83 -5.90 -5.41
N PRO A 278 7.06 -6.80 -4.42
CA PRO A 278 6.80 -8.23 -4.61
C PRO A 278 5.34 -8.53 -4.97
N LEU A 279 4.36 -7.74 -4.51
CA LEU A 279 2.95 -7.92 -4.89
C LEU A 279 2.70 -7.56 -6.36
N GLN A 280 3.32 -6.49 -6.86
CA GLN A 280 3.26 -6.11 -8.28
C GLN A 280 3.91 -7.18 -9.16
N LEU A 281 5.06 -7.71 -8.74
CA LEU A 281 5.74 -8.81 -9.44
C LEU A 281 4.92 -10.10 -9.40
N LEU A 282 4.30 -10.43 -8.26
CA LEU A 282 3.44 -11.60 -8.14
C LEU A 282 2.28 -11.53 -9.13
N ALA A 283 1.57 -10.40 -9.17
CA ALA A 283 0.46 -10.20 -10.10
C ALA A 283 0.89 -10.32 -11.56
N TYR A 284 2.05 -9.74 -11.92
CA TYR A 284 2.64 -9.82 -13.25
C TYR A 284 2.99 -11.26 -13.65
N HIS A 285 3.65 -12.03 -12.79
CA HIS A 285 4.05 -13.40 -13.11
C HIS A 285 2.87 -14.38 -13.09
N VAL A 286 1.85 -14.16 -12.26
CA VAL A 286 0.61 -14.96 -12.27
C VAL A 286 -0.13 -14.75 -13.59
N GLU A 287 -0.24 -13.51 -14.07
CA GLU A 287 -0.84 -13.20 -15.38
C GLU A 287 -0.12 -13.92 -16.51
N ILE A 288 1.21 -13.85 -16.57
CA ILE A 288 2.01 -14.57 -17.58
C ILE A 288 1.75 -16.09 -17.51
N GLY A 289 1.70 -16.65 -16.29
CA GLY A 289 1.41 -18.07 -16.10
C GLY A 289 0.06 -18.49 -16.67
N ARG A 290 -0.96 -17.65 -16.54
CA ARG A 290 -2.32 -17.89 -17.08
C ARG A 290 -2.43 -17.65 -18.58
N ALA A 291 -1.65 -16.75 -19.16
CA ALA A 291 -1.66 -16.46 -20.58
C ALA A 291 -1.11 -17.63 -21.44
N HIS A 292 -0.44 -18.59 -20.84
CA HIS A 292 0.16 -19.75 -21.49
C HIS A 292 -0.61 -21.07 -21.25
N VAL A 293 -1.77 -21.03 -20.63
CA VAL A 293 -2.68 -22.16 -20.40
C VAL A 293 -3.93 -22.00 -21.25
#